data_fea8df1f785a0df5d6dee71ac39e40c3
#
_entry.id   fea8df1f785a0df5d6dee71ac39e40c3
#
_cell.length_a   1.000
_cell.length_b   1.000
_cell.length_c   1.000
_cell.angle_alpha   90.00
_cell.angle_beta   90.00
_cell.angle_gamma   90.00
#
_symmetry.space_group_name_H-M   'P 1'
#
loop_
_entity.id
_entity.type
_entity.pdbx_description
1 polymer ?
#
loop_
_entity_poly.entity_id
_entity_poly.type
_entity_poly.pdbx_seq_one_letter_code
_entity_poly.pdbx_strand_id
1 'polypeptide(L)'
;MKNHELVVRIRDDERLAELEKMIAKGQKTFVEVGLALAEIRDMRLYKREYSNFAEYCHKKWGWEKRYTNYVIAGAEAVRSLPE
;
A
#
# COMPACT_ATOMS: atom_id res chain seq x y z
N MET A 1 1.50 -4.07 -27.87
CA MET A 1 2.33 -4.68 -26.84
C MET A 1 2.96 -3.68 -25.92
N LYS A 2 3.85 -2.84 -26.46
CA LYS A 2 4.44 -1.80 -25.62
C LYS A 2 3.40 -0.86 -25.06
N ASN A 3 2.35 -0.59 -25.84
CA ASN A 3 1.28 0.29 -25.38
C ASN A 3 0.51 -0.31 -24.23
N HIS A 4 0.34 -1.63 -24.23
CA HIS A 4 -0.34 -2.32 -23.12
C HIS A 4 0.45 -2.22 -21.82
N GLU A 5 1.75 -2.44 -21.91
CA GLU A 5 2.63 -2.33 -20.74
C GLU A 5 2.63 -0.92 -20.19
N LEU A 6 2.65 0.08 -21.06
CA LEU A 6 2.62 1.46 -20.64
C LEU A 6 1.33 1.79 -19.92
N VAL A 7 0.20 1.32 -20.43
CA VAL A 7 -1.09 1.55 -19.82
C VAL A 7 -1.15 0.92 -18.43
N VAL A 8 -0.63 -0.31 -18.29
CA VAL A 8 -0.61 -0.99 -16.99
C VAL A 8 0.24 -0.20 -15.99
N ARG A 9 1.41 0.29 -16.42
CA ARG A 9 2.26 1.10 -15.54
C ARG A 9 1.58 2.38 -15.09
N ILE A 10 0.89 3.05 -16.01
CA ILE A 10 0.18 4.29 -15.67
C ILE A 10 -0.90 4.00 -14.64
N ARG A 11 -1.65 2.92 -14.82
CA ARG A 11 -2.70 2.54 -13.87
C ARG A 11 -2.12 2.23 -12.50
N ASP A 12 -1.00 1.50 -12.46
CA ASP A 12 -0.36 1.17 -11.20
C ASP A 12 0.15 2.43 -10.50
N ASP A 13 0.76 3.33 -11.26
CA ASP A 13 1.26 4.59 -10.70
C ASP A 13 0.12 5.44 -10.15
N GLU A 14 -0.98 5.50 -10.88
CA GLU A 14 -2.15 6.26 -10.43
C GLU A 14 -2.76 5.64 -9.18
N ARG A 15 -2.86 4.30 -9.16
CA ARG A 15 -3.41 3.62 -8.00
C ARG A 15 -2.52 3.81 -6.78
N LEU A 16 -1.21 3.70 -6.97
CA LEU A 16 -0.27 3.95 -5.89
C LEU A 16 -0.43 5.36 -5.34
N ALA A 17 -0.53 6.34 -6.22
CA ALA A 17 -0.69 7.73 -5.81
C ALA A 17 -1.97 7.93 -4.99
N GLU A 18 -3.07 7.30 -5.41
CA GLU A 18 -4.32 7.35 -4.67
C GLU A 18 -4.17 6.77 -3.27
N LEU A 19 -3.55 5.58 -3.19
CA LEU A 19 -3.38 4.91 -1.92
C LEU A 19 -2.44 5.69 -1.00
N GLU A 20 -1.37 6.25 -1.55
CA GLU A 20 -0.45 7.06 -0.77
C GLU A 20 -1.13 8.32 -0.26
N LYS A 21 -2.03 8.88 -1.05
CA LYS A 21 -2.79 10.05 -0.62
C LYS A 21 -3.67 9.70 0.57
N MET A 22 -4.31 8.53 0.54
CA MET A 22 -5.12 8.07 1.65
C MET A 22 -4.28 7.87 2.91
N ILE A 23 -3.11 7.27 2.74
CA ILE A 23 -2.20 7.03 3.86
C ILE A 23 -1.68 8.35 4.42
N ALA A 24 -1.31 9.27 3.55
CA ALA A 24 -0.74 10.57 3.95
C ALA A 24 -1.75 11.41 4.71
N LYS A 25 -3.02 11.31 4.37
CA LYS A 25 -4.05 12.02 5.10
C LYS A 25 -4.14 11.52 6.52
N GLY A 26 -3.95 10.24 6.72
CA GLY A 26 -3.74 9.63 8.02
C GLY A 26 -4.82 9.84 9.05
N GLN A 27 -5.88 10.48 8.70
CA GLN A 27 -6.85 10.89 9.68
C GLN A 27 -7.97 9.90 9.89
N LYS A 28 -8.09 8.97 9.01
CA LYS A 28 -9.23 8.08 9.10
C LYS A 28 -8.93 7.02 10.13
N THR A 29 -9.02 5.81 9.78
CA THR A 29 -8.77 4.77 10.74
C THR A 29 -7.51 4.02 10.33
N PHE A 30 -6.86 3.37 11.30
CA PHE A 30 -5.73 2.53 10.95
C PHE A 30 -6.16 1.39 10.01
N VAL A 31 -7.46 1.06 10.00
CA VAL A 31 -7.99 0.06 9.07
C VAL A 31 -7.82 0.53 7.63
N GLU A 32 -8.17 1.76 7.34
CA GLU A 32 -8.03 2.29 5.99
C GLU A 32 -6.57 2.35 5.57
N VAL A 33 -5.71 2.80 6.48
CA VAL A 33 -4.27 2.84 6.21
C VAL A 33 -3.73 1.43 5.98
N GLY A 34 -4.12 0.49 6.83
CA GLY A 34 -3.67 -0.89 6.70
C GLY A 34 -4.12 -1.54 5.42
N LEU A 35 -5.37 -1.30 5.00
CA LEU A 35 -5.87 -1.86 3.75
C LEU A 35 -5.17 -1.24 2.53
N ALA A 36 -4.87 0.05 2.58
CA ALA A 36 -4.13 0.69 1.51
C ALA A 36 -2.72 0.10 1.41
N LEU A 37 -2.06 -0.11 2.54
CA LEU A 37 -0.73 -0.72 2.56
C LEU A 37 -0.77 -2.16 2.05
N ALA A 38 -1.82 -2.90 2.42
CA ALA A 38 -1.98 -4.28 1.97
C ALA A 38 -2.11 -4.34 0.45
N GLU A 39 -2.86 -3.43 -0.13
CA GLU A 39 -3.00 -3.39 -1.57
C GLU A 39 -1.67 -3.06 -2.25
N ILE A 40 -0.93 -2.10 -1.72
CA ILE A 40 0.39 -1.74 -2.26
C ILE A 40 1.32 -2.96 -2.21
N ARG A 41 1.27 -3.70 -1.10
CA ARG A 41 2.07 -4.91 -0.93
C ARG A 41 1.68 -6.00 -1.92
N ASP A 42 0.39 -6.31 -1.97
CA ASP A 42 -0.10 -7.45 -2.74
C ASP A 42 0.00 -7.23 -4.25
N MET A 43 -0.23 -6.02 -4.68
CA MET A 43 -0.13 -5.66 -6.09
C MET A 43 1.27 -5.20 -6.49
N ARG A 44 2.19 -5.16 -5.52
CA ARG A 44 3.59 -4.76 -5.72
C ARG A 44 3.71 -3.39 -6.39
N LEU A 45 2.88 -2.45 -5.97
CA LEU A 45 2.86 -1.13 -6.59
C LEU A 45 4.15 -0.33 -6.33
N TYR A 46 4.91 -0.73 -5.31
CA TYR A 46 6.17 -0.09 -4.93
C TYR A 46 7.35 -0.44 -5.85
N LYS A 47 7.22 -1.49 -6.65
CA LYS A 47 8.36 -2.13 -7.32
C LYS A 47 9.13 -1.25 -8.29
N ARG A 48 8.55 -0.16 -8.70
CA ARG A 48 9.20 0.75 -9.62
C ARG A 48 10.34 1.51 -8.97
N GLU A 49 10.22 1.82 -7.68
CA GLU A 49 11.21 2.62 -6.97
C GLU A 49 11.89 1.90 -5.83
N TYR A 50 11.33 0.81 -5.35
CA TYR A 50 11.84 0.10 -4.18
C TYR A 50 11.96 -1.39 -4.47
N SER A 51 12.97 -2.02 -3.84
CA SER A 51 13.27 -3.43 -4.07
C SER A 51 12.26 -4.36 -3.42
N ASN A 52 11.70 -3.94 -2.28
CA ASN A 52 10.74 -4.76 -1.56
C ASN A 52 9.83 -3.87 -0.73
N PHE A 53 8.79 -4.47 -0.21
CA PHE A 53 7.78 -3.73 0.53
C PHE A 53 8.33 -3.13 1.83
N ALA A 54 9.18 -3.85 2.53
CA ALA A 54 9.77 -3.34 3.77
C ALA A 54 10.58 -2.09 3.51
N GLU A 55 11.36 -2.09 2.45
CA GLU A 55 12.14 -0.91 2.06
C GLU A 55 11.21 0.26 1.72
N TYR A 56 10.14 -0.02 0.98
CA TYR A 56 9.16 0.99 0.64
C TYR A 56 8.59 1.65 1.90
N CYS A 57 8.14 0.84 2.84
CA CYS A 57 7.53 1.38 4.05
C CYS A 57 8.52 2.18 4.89
N HIS A 58 9.74 1.70 4.97
CA HIS A 58 10.77 2.38 5.75
C HIS A 58 11.17 3.71 5.13
N LYS A 59 11.46 3.71 3.83
CA LYS A 59 11.96 4.91 3.16
C LYS A 59 10.88 5.93 2.88
N LYS A 60 9.71 5.47 2.48
CA LYS A 60 8.62 6.37 2.12
C LYS A 60 7.91 6.92 3.35
N TRP A 61 7.65 6.07 4.34
CA TRP A 61 6.81 6.42 5.47
C TRP A 61 7.57 6.48 6.80
N GLY A 62 8.79 5.98 6.86
CA GLY A 62 9.53 5.91 8.10
C GLY A 62 9.03 4.83 9.03
N TRP A 63 8.36 3.84 8.53
CA TRP A 63 7.75 2.77 9.33
C TRP A 63 8.58 1.50 9.26
N GLU A 64 8.75 0.88 10.42
CA GLU A 64 9.45 -0.38 10.49
C GLU A 64 8.54 -1.55 10.15
N LYS A 65 9.17 -2.66 9.75
CA LYS A 65 8.44 -3.84 9.32
C LYS A 65 7.43 -4.31 10.37
N ARG A 66 7.82 -4.29 11.64
CA ARG A 66 6.93 -4.74 12.72
C ARG A 66 5.66 -3.90 12.77
N TYR A 67 5.82 -2.59 12.71
CA TYR A 67 4.68 -1.68 12.75
C TYR A 67 3.76 -1.90 11.53
N THR A 68 4.35 -1.97 10.36
CA THR A 68 3.59 -2.14 9.13
C THR A 68 2.81 -3.46 9.14
N ASN A 69 3.47 -4.54 9.56
CA ASN A 69 2.80 -5.84 9.64
C ASN A 69 1.65 -5.81 10.65
N TYR A 70 1.85 -5.13 11.77
CA TYR A 70 0.81 -5.00 12.78
C TYR A 70 -0.41 -4.27 12.24
N VAL A 71 -0.18 -3.15 11.57
CA VAL A 71 -1.27 -2.34 11.03
C VAL A 71 -2.04 -3.10 9.95
N ILE A 72 -1.32 -3.78 9.06
CA ILE A 72 -1.97 -4.55 7.99
C ILE A 72 -2.75 -5.72 8.58
N ALA A 73 -2.15 -6.46 9.50
CA ALA A 73 -2.83 -7.61 10.12
C ALA A 73 -4.09 -7.16 10.85
N GLY A 74 -4.01 -6.06 11.58
CA GLY A 74 -5.17 -5.52 12.28
C GLY A 74 -6.27 -5.11 11.32
N ALA A 75 -5.90 -4.44 10.24
CA ALA A 75 -6.87 -3.99 9.24
C ALA A 75 -7.56 -5.17 8.56
N GLU A 76 -6.78 -6.19 8.21
CA GLU A 76 -7.33 -7.37 7.56
C GLU A 76 -8.24 -8.16 8.49
N ALA A 77 -7.88 -8.22 9.77
CA ALA A 77 -8.71 -8.89 10.76
C ALA A 77 -10.07 -8.19 10.91
N VAL A 78 -10.06 -6.86 10.98
CA VAL A 78 -11.31 -6.11 11.09
C VAL A 78 -12.17 -6.30 9.84
N ARG A 79 -11.52 -6.26 8.67
CA ARG A 79 -12.23 -6.43 7.41
C ARG A 79 -12.93 -7.78 7.29
N SER A 80 -12.38 -8.82 7.90
CA SER A 80 -12.95 -10.15 7.79
C SER A 80 -14.01 -10.45 8.87
N LEU A 81 -14.28 -9.52 9.77
CA LEU A 81 -15.32 -9.74 10.77
C LEU A 81 -16.71 -9.72 10.11
N PRO A 82 -17.59 -10.63 10.50
CA PRO A 82 -18.96 -10.61 9.97
C PRO A 82 -19.70 -9.39 10.51
N GLU A 83 -20.60 -8.90 9.70
CA GLU A 83 -21.42 -7.76 10.11
C GLU A 83 -22.55 -8.17 11.04
#